data_953387271e3f6a938523dc35991ebb9a
#
_entry.id   953387271e3f6a938523dc35991ebb9a
#
_cell.length_a   1.000
_cell.length_b   1.000
_cell.length_c   1.000
_cell.angle_alpha   90.00
_cell.angle_beta   90.00
_cell.angle_gamma   90.00
#
_symmetry.space_group_name_H-M   'P 1'
#
loop_
_entity.id
_entity.type
_entity.pdbx_description
1 polymer ?
#
loop_
_entity_poly.entity_id
_entity_poly.type
_entity_poly.pdbx_seq_one_letter_code
_entity_poly.pdbx_strand_id
1 'polypeptide(L)'
;IQDEPVVPPINERNILTVLVNMNNQLLVEEELLDIKDLREKAIKFLENNGDGSCSYCQGSKDGSSSDNPTKAVISLSNDSETTYETYIAVQNELVAAYNVLRDRESIKRYGVKYSELEYLYSDPGSKANYSDKELEEIGEKVKVIQDLFPQRLSEAEPKRN
;
A
#
# COMPACT_ATOMS: atom_id res chain seq x y z
N ILE A 1 12.79 -33.49 13.03
CA ILE A 1 12.11 -32.75 11.93
C ILE A 1 11.36 -31.59 12.60
N GLN A 2 11.91 -30.38 12.45
CA GLN A 2 11.17 -29.19 12.88
C GLN A 2 10.12 -28.91 11.82
N ASP A 3 8.86 -29.02 12.20
CA ASP A 3 7.76 -28.58 11.35
C ASP A 3 7.88 -27.07 11.19
N GLU A 4 8.12 -26.61 9.96
CA GLU A 4 8.02 -25.18 9.65
C GLU A 4 6.59 -24.72 9.93
N PRO A 5 6.41 -23.55 10.57
CA PRO A 5 5.07 -23.05 10.81
C PRO A 5 4.33 -22.88 9.48
N VAL A 6 3.20 -23.56 9.36
CA VAL A 6 2.35 -23.43 8.17
C VAL A 6 1.70 -22.04 8.21
N VAL A 7 2.11 -21.18 7.29
CA VAL A 7 1.44 -19.87 7.12
C VAL A 7 0.11 -20.13 6.42
N PRO A 8 -1.04 -19.73 7.03
CA PRO A 8 -2.32 -19.91 6.38
C PRO A 8 -2.36 -19.20 5.03
N PRO A 9 -2.99 -19.77 3.99
CA PRO A 9 -3.12 -19.09 2.70
C PRO A 9 -3.92 -17.80 2.86
N ILE A 10 -3.50 -16.77 2.10
CA ILE A 10 -4.20 -15.48 2.07
C ILE A 10 -5.51 -15.68 1.29
N ASN A 11 -6.65 -15.23 1.85
CA ASN A 11 -7.91 -15.25 1.14
C ASN A 11 -7.83 -14.38 -0.13
N GLU A 12 -8.37 -14.86 -1.22
CA GLU A 12 -8.35 -14.16 -2.51
C GLU A 12 -8.93 -12.75 -2.43
N ARG A 13 -9.97 -12.56 -1.61
CA ARG A 13 -10.55 -11.22 -1.41
C ARG A 13 -9.59 -10.21 -0.79
N ASN A 14 -8.53 -10.67 -0.13
CA ASN A 14 -7.49 -9.82 0.46
C ASN A 14 -6.33 -9.54 -0.49
N ILE A 15 -6.43 -9.99 -1.73
CA ILE A 15 -5.39 -9.76 -2.74
C ILE A 15 -5.99 -8.97 -3.90
N LEU A 16 -5.42 -7.81 -4.18
CA LEU A 16 -5.72 -7.05 -5.39
C LEU A 16 -4.65 -7.38 -6.43
N THR A 17 -5.05 -8.07 -7.50
CA THR A 17 -4.12 -8.42 -8.58
C THR A 17 -4.04 -7.29 -9.60
N VAL A 18 -2.84 -6.82 -9.85
CA VAL A 18 -2.53 -5.75 -10.79
C VAL A 18 -1.50 -6.28 -11.78
N LEU A 19 -1.84 -6.30 -13.05
CA LEU A 19 -0.97 -6.81 -14.12
C LEU A 19 -0.79 -5.74 -15.19
N VAL A 20 0.44 -5.54 -15.63
CA VAL A 20 0.75 -4.76 -16.83
C VAL A 20 1.15 -5.75 -17.92
N ASN A 21 0.39 -5.79 -19.01
CA ASN A 21 0.60 -6.76 -20.07
C ASN A 21 1.66 -6.30 -21.09
N MET A 22 1.95 -7.16 -22.07
CA MET A 22 2.95 -6.88 -23.12
C MET A 22 2.65 -5.64 -23.98
N ASN A 23 1.39 -5.22 -24.01
CA ASN A 23 0.95 -4.02 -24.74
C ASN A 23 0.89 -2.78 -23.85
N ASN A 24 1.52 -2.82 -22.66
CA ASN A 24 1.50 -1.75 -21.67
C ASN A 24 0.09 -1.36 -21.20
N GLN A 25 -0.84 -2.32 -21.25
CA GLN A 25 -2.18 -2.14 -20.73
C GLN A 25 -2.24 -2.61 -19.28
N LEU A 26 -3.00 -1.88 -18.48
CA LEU A 26 -3.20 -2.18 -17.07
C LEU A 26 -4.46 -3.04 -16.90
N LEU A 27 -4.30 -4.19 -16.23
CA LEU A 27 -5.43 -5.03 -15.83
C LEU A 27 -5.47 -5.13 -14.31
N VAL A 28 -6.63 -4.84 -13.74
CA VAL A 28 -6.89 -5.00 -12.31
C VAL A 28 -8.02 -5.99 -12.15
N GLU A 29 -7.78 -7.07 -11.41
CA GLU A 29 -8.73 -8.19 -11.31
C GLU A 29 -9.15 -8.69 -12.70
N GLU A 30 -8.19 -8.80 -13.63
CA GLU A 30 -8.37 -9.28 -15.00
C GLU A 30 -9.18 -8.34 -15.91
N GLU A 31 -9.55 -7.15 -15.44
CA GLU A 31 -10.27 -6.15 -16.24
C GLU A 31 -9.36 -4.97 -16.60
N LEU A 32 -9.49 -4.49 -17.82
CA LEU A 32 -8.77 -3.30 -18.27
C LEU A 32 -9.16 -2.08 -17.44
N LEU A 33 -8.16 -1.34 -16.97
CA LEU A 33 -8.35 -0.13 -16.19
C LEU A 33 -7.44 0.97 -16.72
N ASP A 34 -7.93 2.20 -16.77
CA ASP A 34 -7.10 3.36 -17.05
C ASP A 34 -6.22 3.66 -15.82
N ILE A 35 -4.95 3.96 -16.05
CA ILE A 35 -4.00 4.23 -14.95
C ILE A 35 -4.46 5.39 -14.05
N LYS A 36 -5.19 6.37 -14.62
CA LYS A 36 -5.73 7.49 -13.83
C LYS A 36 -6.71 7.07 -12.75
N ASP A 37 -7.31 5.88 -12.88
CA ASP A 37 -8.30 5.35 -11.94
C ASP A 37 -7.68 4.35 -10.94
N LEU A 38 -6.41 4.00 -11.12
CA LEU A 38 -5.76 2.96 -10.30
C LEU A 38 -5.61 3.36 -8.83
N ARG A 39 -5.19 4.59 -8.57
CA ARG A 39 -4.99 5.08 -7.20
C ARG A 39 -6.27 4.96 -6.38
N GLU A 40 -7.39 5.44 -6.92
CA GLU A 40 -8.68 5.38 -6.24
C GLU A 40 -9.14 3.93 -6.04
N LYS A 41 -8.92 3.08 -7.03
CA LYS A 41 -9.23 1.65 -6.95
C LYS A 41 -8.46 0.99 -5.81
N ALA A 42 -7.18 1.29 -5.69
CA ALA A 42 -6.32 0.77 -4.63
C ALA A 42 -6.74 1.31 -3.26
N ILE A 43 -7.06 2.60 -3.15
CA ILE A 43 -7.55 3.20 -1.90
C ILE A 43 -8.82 2.48 -1.42
N LYS A 44 -9.78 2.28 -2.29
CA LYS A 44 -11.03 1.58 -1.96
C LYS A 44 -10.78 0.15 -1.48
N PHE A 45 -9.85 -0.53 -2.13
CA PHE A 45 -9.44 -1.88 -1.73
C PHE A 45 -8.80 -1.88 -0.35
N LEU A 46 -7.81 -1.01 -0.12
CA LEU A 46 -7.03 -0.99 1.13
C LEU A 46 -7.87 -0.64 2.36
N GLU A 47 -8.84 0.25 2.22
CA GLU A 47 -9.69 0.66 3.35
C GLU A 47 -11.10 0.08 3.32
N ASN A 48 -11.33 -0.95 2.51
CA ASN A 48 -12.65 -1.55 2.35
C ASN A 48 -13.31 -1.97 3.68
N ASN A 49 -12.52 -2.55 4.59
CA ASN A 49 -13.02 -2.95 5.91
C ASN A 49 -14.14 -4.02 5.83
N GLY A 50 -13.92 -5.05 5.01
CA GLY A 50 -14.92 -6.09 4.75
C GLY A 50 -15.36 -6.89 5.97
N ASP A 51 -14.48 -7.06 6.96
CA ASP A 51 -14.80 -7.75 8.22
C ASP A 51 -15.22 -6.80 9.35
N GLY A 52 -15.24 -5.50 9.10
CA GLY A 52 -15.64 -4.50 10.08
C GLY A 52 -14.64 -4.25 11.20
N SER A 53 -13.46 -4.86 11.17
CA SER A 53 -12.49 -4.77 12.27
C SER A 53 -11.66 -3.49 12.29
N CYS A 54 -11.68 -2.72 11.20
CA CYS A 54 -10.89 -1.48 11.10
C CYS A 54 -11.72 -0.29 11.59
N SER A 55 -11.31 0.29 12.72
CA SER A 55 -12.03 1.42 13.33
C SER A 55 -11.77 2.76 12.64
N TYR A 56 -10.70 2.87 11.85
CA TYR A 56 -10.28 4.11 11.19
C TYR A 56 -10.54 4.11 9.67
N CYS A 57 -11.09 3.03 9.12
CA CYS A 57 -11.37 2.90 7.70
C CYS A 57 -12.70 3.55 7.33
N GLN A 58 -12.79 4.09 6.11
CA GLN A 58 -13.97 4.76 5.57
C GLN A 58 -14.58 4.03 4.38
N GLY A 59 -14.22 2.75 4.21
CA GLY A 59 -14.65 1.94 3.07
C GLY A 59 -16.08 1.45 3.17
N SER A 60 -16.53 0.83 2.08
CA SER A 60 -17.91 0.37 1.92
C SER A 60 -18.25 -0.93 2.65
N LYS A 61 -17.27 -1.61 3.22
CA LYS A 61 -17.42 -2.90 3.93
C LYS A 61 -17.99 -3.99 3.02
N ASP A 62 -17.50 -4.03 1.79
CA ASP A 62 -17.87 -5.06 0.82
C ASP A 62 -17.25 -6.40 1.24
N GLY A 63 -18.09 -7.40 1.52
CA GLY A 63 -17.63 -8.73 1.96
C GLY A 63 -16.84 -9.50 0.89
N SER A 64 -16.86 -9.07 -0.36
CA SER A 64 -16.08 -9.67 -1.46
C SER A 64 -14.72 -9.03 -1.68
N SER A 65 -14.38 -7.97 -0.94
CA SER A 65 -13.12 -7.25 -1.02
C SER A 65 -12.36 -7.34 0.31
N SER A 66 -11.27 -6.60 0.48
CA SER A 66 -10.37 -6.78 1.62
C SER A 66 -11.04 -6.62 2.99
N ASP A 67 -10.60 -7.44 3.94
CA ASP A 67 -11.13 -7.45 5.31
C ASP A 67 -10.67 -6.24 6.10
N ASN A 68 -9.39 -5.92 6.05
CA ASN A 68 -8.84 -4.74 6.67
C ASN A 68 -7.44 -4.43 6.11
N PRO A 69 -6.89 -3.22 6.38
CA PRO A 69 -5.60 -2.84 5.79
C PRO A 69 -4.42 -3.73 6.17
N THR A 70 -4.46 -4.39 7.33
CA THR A 70 -3.37 -5.27 7.77
C THR A 70 -3.36 -6.61 7.06
N LYS A 71 -4.49 -6.99 6.46
CA LYS A 71 -4.64 -8.23 5.68
C LYS A 71 -4.55 -8.00 4.18
N ALA A 72 -4.78 -6.76 3.73
CA ALA A 72 -4.82 -6.42 2.31
C ALA A 72 -3.43 -6.48 1.68
N VAL A 73 -3.32 -7.19 0.56
CA VAL A 73 -2.09 -7.32 -0.23
C VAL A 73 -2.38 -6.89 -1.66
N ILE A 74 -1.51 -6.06 -2.22
CA ILE A 74 -1.55 -5.72 -3.64
C ILE A 74 -0.45 -6.52 -4.33
N SER A 75 -0.83 -7.33 -5.32
CA SER A 75 0.10 -8.14 -6.09
C SER A 75 0.32 -7.48 -7.46
N LEU A 76 1.49 -6.93 -7.67
CA LEU A 76 1.87 -6.29 -8.95
C LEU A 76 2.75 -7.24 -9.75
N SER A 77 2.33 -7.53 -10.97
CA SER A 77 3.11 -8.31 -11.91
C SER A 77 3.12 -7.63 -13.27
N ASN A 78 4.12 -7.94 -14.07
CA ASN A 78 4.23 -7.41 -15.43
C ASN A 78 4.70 -8.50 -16.39
N ASP A 79 4.37 -8.32 -17.66
CA ASP A 79 4.92 -9.11 -18.73
C ASP A 79 6.38 -8.71 -18.99
N SER A 80 7.23 -9.63 -19.46
CA SER A 80 8.63 -9.34 -19.74
C SER A 80 8.84 -8.25 -20.80
N GLU A 81 7.85 -8.02 -21.65
CA GLU A 81 7.89 -6.98 -22.70
C GLU A 81 7.29 -5.65 -22.28
N THR A 82 6.77 -5.56 -21.04
CA THR A 82 6.29 -4.30 -20.47
C THR A 82 7.43 -3.29 -20.38
N THR A 83 7.19 -2.04 -20.78
CA THR A 83 8.20 -1.00 -20.64
C THR A 83 8.41 -0.64 -19.16
N TYR A 84 9.66 -0.30 -18.83
CA TYR A 84 10.01 0.14 -17.49
C TYR A 84 9.20 1.37 -17.05
N GLU A 85 9.01 2.32 -17.97
CA GLU A 85 8.25 3.55 -17.70
C GLU A 85 6.81 3.26 -17.28
N THR A 86 6.14 2.32 -17.98
CA THR A 86 4.77 1.93 -17.65
C THR A 86 4.71 1.23 -16.31
N TYR A 87 5.63 0.31 -16.05
CA TYR A 87 5.71 -0.40 -14.78
C TYR A 87 5.88 0.57 -13.59
N ILE A 88 6.82 1.50 -13.71
CA ILE A 88 7.08 2.49 -12.65
C ILE A 88 5.88 3.42 -12.46
N ALA A 89 5.20 3.82 -13.53
CA ALA A 89 3.99 4.65 -13.42
C ALA A 89 2.90 3.93 -12.62
N VAL A 90 2.70 2.64 -12.86
CA VAL A 90 1.75 1.81 -12.12
C VAL A 90 2.18 1.67 -10.66
N GLN A 91 3.44 1.34 -10.41
CA GLN A 91 3.99 1.22 -9.07
C GLN A 91 3.79 2.51 -8.26
N ASN A 92 4.07 3.66 -8.88
CA ASN A 92 3.91 4.97 -8.24
C ASN A 92 2.46 5.23 -7.83
N GLU A 93 1.47 4.85 -8.64
CA GLU A 93 0.06 5.01 -8.30
C GLU A 93 -0.34 4.13 -7.11
N LEU A 94 0.19 2.93 -7.02
CA LEU A 94 -0.08 2.03 -5.90
C LEU A 94 0.54 2.55 -4.60
N VAL A 95 1.79 3.01 -4.66
CA VAL A 95 2.46 3.64 -3.51
C VAL A 95 1.72 4.91 -3.08
N ALA A 96 1.27 5.72 -4.04
CA ALA A 96 0.50 6.93 -3.76
C ALA A 96 -0.81 6.63 -3.02
N ALA A 97 -1.44 5.49 -3.30
CA ALA A 97 -2.65 5.08 -2.59
C ALA A 97 -2.39 4.90 -1.08
N TYR A 98 -1.29 4.21 -0.73
CA TYR A 98 -0.87 4.10 0.67
C TYR A 98 -0.59 5.47 1.29
N ASN A 99 0.11 6.33 0.56
CA ASN A 99 0.49 7.65 1.07
C ASN A 99 -0.74 8.54 1.33
N VAL A 100 -1.76 8.48 0.48
CA VAL A 100 -3.01 9.21 0.70
C VAL A 100 -3.68 8.78 2.01
N LEU A 101 -3.79 7.48 2.23
CA LEU A 101 -4.40 6.93 3.44
C LEU A 101 -3.58 7.25 4.69
N ARG A 102 -2.26 7.10 4.61
CA ARG A 102 -1.35 7.41 5.70
C ARG A 102 -1.36 8.90 6.05
N ASP A 103 -1.33 9.78 5.05
CA ASP A 103 -1.42 11.24 5.26
C ASP A 103 -2.73 11.62 5.95
N ARG A 104 -3.84 11.02 5.52
CA ARG A 104 -5.16 11.26 6.12
C ARG A 104 -5.18 10.92 7.61
N GLU A 105 -4.70 9.73 7.97
CA GLU A 105 -4.66 9.30 9.37
C GLU A 105 -3.68 10.11 10.20
N SER A 106 -2.54 10.48 9.64
CA SER A 106 -1.54 11.30 10.33
C SER A 106 -2.07 12.70 10.64
N ILE A 107 -2.75 13.33 9.69
CA ILE A 107 -3.40 14.63 9.91
C ILE A 107 -4.43 14.53 11.03
N LYS A 108 -5.24 13.48 11.01
CA LYS A 108 -6.28 13.25 12.02
C LYS A 108 -5.70 13.07 13.42
N ARG A 109 -4.61 12.32 13.55
CA ARG A 109 -4.01 11.98 14.85
C ARG A 109 -3.02 13.02 15.35
N TYR A 110 -2.25 13.64 14.46
CA TYR A 110 -1.08 14.47 14.80
C TYR A 110 -1.13 15.87 14.19
N GLY A 111 -2.09 16.16 13.33
CA GLY A 111 -2.21 17.46 12.68
C GLY A 111 -1.20 17.72 11.56
N VAL A 112 -0.39 16.72 11.20
CA VAL A 112 0.60 16.82 10.12
C VAL A 112 0.54 15.59 9.21
N LYS A 113 0.95 15.73 7.97
CA LYS A 113 1.00 14.62 7.00
C LYS A 113 2.06 13.61 7.39
N TYR A 114 1.78 12.33 7.12
CA TYR A 114 2.75 11.25 7.26
C TYR A 114 4.01 11.50 6.43
N SER A 115 3.86 11.96 5.18
CA SER A 115 4.97 12.27 4.29
C SER A 115 5.91 13.32 4.90
N GLU A 116 5.38 14.29 5.63
CA GLU A 116 6.19 15.29 6.34
C GLU A 116 6.93 14.67 7.52
N LEU A 117 6.25 13.87 8.35
CA LEU A 117 6.89 13.17 9.47
C LEU A 117 8.02 12.25 9.02
N GLU A 118 7.79 11.50 7.94
CA GLU A 118 8.79 10.61 7.37
C GLU A 118 10.01 11.39 6.86
N TYR A 119 9.78 12.50 6.19
CA TYR A 119 10.86 13.38 5.72
C TYR A 119 11.69 13.91 6.89
N LEU A 120 11.05 14.43 7.93
CA LEU A 120 11.73 14.95 9.12
C LEU A 120 12.57 13.88 9.82
N TYR A 121 12.07 12.65 9.84
CA TYR A 121 12.74 11.52 10.49
C TYR A 121 13.92 10.97 9.67
N SER A 122 13.81 10.96 8.36
CA SER A 122 14.77 10.28 7.48
C SER A 122 15.80 11.21 6.82
N ASP A 123 15.49 12.50 6.64
CA ASP A 123 16.39 13.43 5.96
C ASP A 123 17.53 13.86 6.89
N PRO A 124 18.83 13.67 6.50
CA PRO A 124 19.97 14.04 7.35
C PRO A 124 20.02 15.52 7.72
N GLY A 125 19.63 16.40 6.79
CA GLY A 125 19.60 17.86 7.06
C GLY A 125 18.52 18.24 8.05
N SER A 126 17.37 17.59 7.98
CA SER A 126 16.27 17.78 8.92
C SER A 126 16.63 17.23 10.30
N LYS A 127 17.22 16.04 10.37
CA LYS A 127 17.65 15.41 11.63
C LYS A 127 18.55 16.29 12.48
N ALA A 128 19.40 17.10 11.84
CA ALA A 128 20.31 17.99 12.53
C ALA A 128 19.61 19.07 13.36
N ASN A 129 18.32 19.34 13.09
CA ASN A 129 17.52 20.35 13.76
C ASN A 129 16.77 19.83 15.01
N TYR A 130 16.84 18.52 15.28
CA TYR A 130 16.08 17.88 16.35
C TYR A 130 17.00 17.16 17.33
N SER A 131 16.59 17.13 18.60
CA SER A 131 17.27 16.31 19.62
C SER A 131 16.97 14.83 19.38
N ASP A 132 17.77 13.93 19.98
CA ASP A 132 17.53 12.49 19.90
C ASP A 132 16.14 12.10 20.42
N LYS A 133 15.68 12.75 21.49
CA LYS A 133 14.35 12.53 22.05
C LYS A 133 13.25 12.96 21.08
N GLU A 134 13.40 14.12 20.46
CA GLU A 134 12.44 14.61 19.46
C GLU A 134 12.37 13.69 18.25
N LEU A 135 13.54 13.20 17.76
CA LEU A 135 13.59 12.23 16.64
C LEU A 135 12.92 10.91 17.01
N GLU A 136 13.12 10.44 18.24
CA GLU A 136 12.46 9.23 18.71
C GLU A 136 10.92 9.39 18.71
N GLU A 137 10.42 10.52 19.18
CA GLU A 137 8.99 10.83 19.16
C GLU A 137 8.42 10.89 17.74
N ILE A 138 9.15 11.53 16.82
CA ILE A 138 8.76 11.56 15.39
C ILE A 138 8.74 10.14 14.81
N GLY A 139 9.77 9.34 15.09
CA GLY A 139 9.88 7.97 14.64
C GLY A 139 8.76 7.07 15.15
N GLU A 140 8.31 7.25 16.38
CA GLU A 140 7.18 6.52 16.96
C GLU A 140 5.89 6.86 16.22
N LYS A 141 5.65 8.13 15.90
CA LYS A 141 4.49 8.56 15.11
C LYS A 141 4.49 7.96 13.72
N VAL A 142 5.65 7.97 13.05
CA VAL A 142 5.84 7.34 11.74
C VAL A 142 5.46 5.85 11.82
N LYS A 143 5.95 5.14 12.83
CA LYS A 143 5.67 3.72 13.00
C LYS A 143 4.19 3.43 13.24
N VAL A 144 3.51 4.24 14.06
CA VAL A 144 2.07 4.08 14.30
C VAL A 144 1.30 4.14 12.99
N ILE A 145 1.59 5.13 12.14
CA ILE A 145 0.90 5.29 10.87
C ILE A 145 1.23 4.14 9.91
N GLN A 146 2.49 3.70 9.86
CA GLN A 146 2.89 2.53 9.04
C GLN A 146 2.13 1.27 9.46
N ASP A 147 1.93 1.07 10.76
CA ASP A 147 1.22 -0.11 11.27
C ASP A 147 -0.30 -0.07 10.98
N LEU A 148 -0.89 1.12 10.84
CA LEU A 148 -2.29 1.27 10.46
C LEU A 148 -2.56 0.91 9.01
N PHE A 149 -1.64 1.27 8.11
CA PHE A 149 -1.68 0.96 6.70
C PHE A 149 -0.32 0.38 6.28
N PRO A 150 -0.03 -0.88 6.67
CA PRO A 150 1.25 -1.48 6.28
C PRO A 150 1.31 -1.66 4.77
N GLN A 151 2.43 -1.25 4.19
CA GLN A 151 2.62 -1.36 2.74
C GLN A 151 2.93 -2.80 2.35
N ARG A 152 1.92 -3.51 1.90
CA ARG A 152 2.02 -4.91 1.47
C ARG A 152 1.86 -4.98 -0.05
N LEU A 153 2.83 -4.43 -0.73
CA LEU A 153 2.94 -4.46 -2.18
C LEU A 153 3.92 -5.56 -2.57
N SER A 154 3.38 -6.66 -3.09
CA SER A 154 4.17 -7.80 -3.55
C SER A 154 4.43 -7.66 -5.05
N GLU A 155 5.69 -7.72 -5.45
CA GLU A 155 6.09 -7.65 -6.85
C GLU A 155 6.53 -9.03 -7.31
N ALA A 156 5.82 -9.57 -8.31
CA ALA A 156 6.17 -10.84 -8.91
C ALA A 156 7.17 -10.63 -10.05
N GLU A 157 7.98 -11.66 -10.32
CA GLU A 157 8.88 -11.64 -11.48
C GLU A 157 8.09 -11.54 -12.79
N PRO A 158 8.66 -10.91 -13.83
CA PRO A 158 8.00 -10.80 -15.13
C PRO A 158 7.61 -12.17 -15.66
N LYS A 159 6.37 -12.26 -16.16
CA LYS A 159 5.88 -13.48 -16.81
C LYS A 159 6.57 -13.60 -18.17
N ARG A 160 7.16 -14.77 -18.40
CA ARG A 160 7.74 -15.12 -19.71
C ARG A 160 6.68 -15.86 -20.53
N ASN A 161 6.52 -15.42 -21.75
CA ASN A 161 5.68 -16.14 -22.72
C ASN A 161 6.42 -17.35 -23.29
#